data_78f0e671ffcb8dc05444a101569a0a80
#
_entry.id   78f0e671ffcb8dc05444a101569a0a80
#
_cell.length_a   1.000
_cell.length_b   1.000
_cell.length_c   1.000
_cell.angle_alpha   90.00
_cell.angle_beta   90.00
_cell.angle_gamma   90.00
#
_symmetry.space_group_name_H-M   'P 1'
#
loop_
_entity.id
_entity.type
_entity.pdbx_description
1 polymer ?
#
loop_
_entity_poly.entity_id
_entity_poly.type
_entity_poly.pdbx_seq_one_letter_code
_entity_poly.pdbx_strand_id
1 'polypeptide(L)'
;MRHLVVWLAIGISTLSNLCHAEAFRFSVLMHLADQRDDDHGWQMAIEHAQTSDAAFIVINGLKRSGDRCSEALYQQRIDLLKQATVPVILSMSATDWAYCRDRQNRPAGLVWLNLLREKFAGDVSTQDNSALTLKRQSAMPAYRSYAENTRWVYDHFLFATLHVAANNNQYIEAAGSSSEFEDRQVANRVWIRRLAEVAVREHRAAIVIFCDGDPLPAPRLRGQEKDGYKAIRKQLRELAEKSDLWILLVQGSSADIPKIAPEIVWADRLGYVTLPAGVSTLAADLNASQPFSLITEAP
;
A
#
# COMPACT_ATOMS: atom_id res chain seq x y z
N MET A 1 -46.82 6.83 65.79
CA MET A 1 -46.12 5.87 64.92
C MET A 1 -45.56 6.66 63.73
N ARG A 2 -44.25 6.86 63.69
CA ARG A 2 -43.55 7.62 62.64
C ARG A 2 -42.97 6.60 61.68
N HIS A 3 -43.45 6.55 60.42
CA HIS A 3 -42.89 5.72 59.35
C HIS A 3 -41.65 6.38 58.75
N LEU A 4 -40.49 5.70 58.94
CA LEU A 4 -39.19 6.09 58.37
C LEU A 4 -39.15 5.49 56.94
N VAL A 5 -39.17 6.32 55.90
CA VAL A 5 -38.98 5.88 54.51
C VAL A 5 -37.48 6.02 54.22
N VAL A 6 -36.82 4.85 54.05
CA VAL A 6 -35.40 4.79 53.62
C VAL A 6 -35.37 4.74 52.10
N TRP A 7 -34.80 5.79 51.51
CA TRP A 7 -34.53 5.83 50.06
C TRP A 7 -33.19 5.12 49.80
N LEU A 8 -33.27 3.98 49.11
CA LEU A 8 -32.09 3.27 48.62
C LEU A 8 -31.67 3.90 47.28
N ALA A 9 -30.59 4.68 47.26
CA ALA A 9 -30.00 5.20 46.02
C ALA A 9 -29.19 4.10 45.35
N ILE A 10 -29.72 3.51 44.27
CA ILE A 10 -28.97 2.58 43.39
C ILE A 10 -28.09 3.43 42.49
N GLY A 11 -26.81 3.50 42.81
CA GLY A 11 -25.79 4.10 41.94
C GLY A 11 -25.55 3.19 40.74
N ILE A 12 -26.07 3.56 39.59
CA ILE A 12 -25.72 2.93 38.31
C ILE A 12 -24.32 3.44 37.93
N SER A 13 -23.30 2.65 38.22
CA SER A 13 -21.95 2.86 37.67
C SER A 13 -21.98 2.48 36.19
N THR A 14 -22.12 3.46 35.32
CA THR A 14 -21.85 3.28 33.90
C THR A 14 -20.35 3.05 33.72
N LEU A 15 -19.94 1.78 33.65
CA LEU A 15 -18.62 1.41 33.12
C LEU A 15 -18.60 1.85 31.66
N SER A 16 -18.04 3.04 31.40
CA SER A 16 -17.61 3.43 30.06
C SER A 16 -16.50 2.47 29.68
N ASN A 17 -16.82 1.43 28.89
CA ASN A 17 -15.82 0.68 28.15
C ASN A 17 -15.17 1.68 27.19
N LEU A 18 -14.09 2.30 27.61
CA LEU A 18 -13.14 2.95 26.73
C LEU A 18 -12.58 1.82 25.85
N CYS A 19 -13.15 1.69 24.66
CA CYS A 19 -12.59 0.84 23.62
C CYS A 19 -11.24 1.46 23.25
N HIS A 20 -10.18 1.03 23.93
CA HIS A 20 -8.83 1.37 23.56
C HIS A 20 -8.56 0.62 22.25
N ALA A 21 -8.35 1.35 21.17
CA ALA A 21 -7.80 0.77 19.95
C ALA A 21 -6.45 0.15 20.33
N GLU A 22 -6.32 -1.15 20.14
CA GLU A 22 -5.07 -1.86 20.43
C GLU A 22 -4.08 -1.59 19.31
N ALA A 23 -2.82 -1.31 19.67
CA ALA A 23 -1.77 -1.15 18.68
C ALA A 23 -1.57 -2.46 17.93
N PHE A 24 -1.42 -2.39 16.61
CA PHE A 24 -1.16 -3.57 15.78
C PHE A 24 0.01 -3.32 14.82
N ARG A 25 0.52 -4.39 14.23
CA ARG A 25 1.63 -4.36 13.28
C ARG A 25 1.19 -4.82 11.90
N PHE A 26 1.86 -4.33 10.88
CA PHE A 26 1.76 -4.84 9.51
C PHE A 26 3.13 -4.81 8.84
N SER A 27 3.37 -5.77 7.97
CA SER A 27 4.67 -5.89 7.29
C SER A 27 4.55 -5.48 5.83
N VAL A 28 5.63 -4.89 5.31
CA VAL A 28 5.77 -4.49 3.91
C VAL A 28 7.02 -5.14 3.34
N LEU A 29 6.85 -5.91 2.29
CA LEU A 29 7.92 -6.52 1.52
C LEU A 29 8.10 -5.72 0.24
N MET A 30 9.09 -4.82 0.25
CA MET A 30 9.35 -3.92 -0.85
C MET A 30 10.45 -4.52 -1.75
N HIS A 31 10.18 -4.69 -3.05
CA HIS A 31 11.16 -5.20 -4.03
C HIS A 31 11.93 -6.44 -3.55
N LEU A 32 11.22 -7.36 -2.89
CA LEU A 32 11.84 -8.54 -2.28
C LEU A 32 12.63 -9.38 -3.30
N ALA A 33 12.14 -9.46 -4.53
CA ALA A 33 12.79 -10.18 -5.62
C ALA A 33 14.22 -9.67 -5.92
N ASP A 34 14.51 -8.40 -5.68
CA ASP A 34 15.86 -7.85 -5.89
C ASP A 34 16.86 -8.33 -4.83
N GLN A 35 16.38 -8.78 -3.68
CA GLN A 35 17.21 -9.30 -2.57
C GLN A 35 17.18 -10.82 -2.46
N ARG A 36 16.05 -11.43 -2.79
CA ARG A 36 15.78 -12.85 -2.64
C ARG A 36 15.23 -13.38 -3.97
N ASP A 37 16.05 -14.06 -4.73
CA ASP A 37 15.71 -14.55 -6.07
C ASP A 37 15.19 -15.99 -6.09
N ASP A 38 15.43 -16.76 -5.02
CA ASP A 38 14.97 -18.13 -4.87
C ASP A 38 13.71 -18.24 -4.00
N ASP A 39 13.00 -19.34 -4.16
CA ASP A 39 11.77 -19.62 -3.42
C ASP A 39 12.02 -19.70 -1.92
N HIS A 40 13.16 -20.21 -1.50
CA HIS A 40 13.52 -20.31 -0.09
C HIS A 40 13.67 -18.92 0.55
N GLY A 41 14.34 -17.99 -0.12
CA GLY A 41 14.46 -16.61 0.34
C GLY A 41 13.10 -15.89 0.45
N TRP A 42 12.16 -16.18 -0.45
CA TRP A 42 10.80 -15.67 -0.38
C TRP A 42 10.05 -16.28 0.82
N GLN A 43 10.14 -17.60 1.03
CA GLN A 43 9.53 -18.28 2.18
C GLN A 43 10.05 -17.70 3.50
N MET A 44 11.36 -17.57 3.65
CA MET A 44 11.99 -16.99 4.83
C MET A 44 11.49 -15.56 5.12
N ALA A 45 11.33 -14.73 4.08
CA ALA A 45 10.84 -13.36 4.24
C ALA A 45 9.37 -13.31 4.66
N ILE A 46 8.53 -14.21 4.12
CA ILE A 46 7.14 -14.34 4.50
C ILE A 46 7.02 -14.84 5.95
N GLU A 47 7.77 -15.88 6.32
CA GLU A 47 7.82 -16.40 7.69
C GLU A 47 8.27 -15.33 8.69
N HIS A 48 9.31 -14.58 8.35
CA HIS A 48 9.79 -13.47 9.16
C HIS A 48 8.69 -12.41 9.36
N ALA A 49 7.99 -12.01 8.29
CA ALA A 49 6.89 -11.07 8.38
C ALA A 49 5.72 -11.60 9.23
N GLN A 50 5.47 -12.91 9.22
CA GLN A 50 4.44 -13.55 10.04
C GLN A 50 4.83 -13.64 11.53
N THR A 51 6.10 -13.95 11.81
CA THR A 51 6.62 -14.03 13.19
C THR A 51 6.71 -12.66 13.87
N SER A 52 6.66 -11.56 13.12
CA SER A 52 6.59 -10.21 13.69
C SER A 52 5.19 -9.81 14.19
N ASP A 53 4.25 -10.75 14.28
CA ASP A 53 2.86 -10.51 14.68
C ASP A 53 2.12 -9.53 13.78
N ALA A 54 2.38 -9.64 12.48
CA ALA A 54 1.75 -8.77 11.50
C ALA A 54 0.28 -9.18 11.24
N ALA A 55 -0.63 -8.23 11.33
CA ALA A 55 -2.05 -8.41 11.00
C ALA A 55 -2.26 -8.74 9.50
N PHE A 56 -1.38 -8.25 8.66
CA PHE A 56 -1.33 -8.53 7.21
C PHE A 56 0.04 -8.15 6.63
N ILE A 57 0.29 -8.60 5.41
CA ILE A 57 1.52 -8.33 4.66
C ILE A 57 1.16 -7.63 3.35
N VAL A 58 1.86 -6.54 3.02
CA VAL A 58 1.79 -5.91 1.68
C VAL A 58 3.08 -6.21 0.93
N ILE A 59 2.96 -6.73 -0.28
CA ILE A 59 4.10 -7.08 -1.13
C ILE A 59 4.11 -6.18 -2.35
N ASN A 60 5.20 -5.48 -2.57
CA ASN A 60 5.43 -4.65 -3.75
C ASN A 60 6.48 -5.29 -4.66
N GLY A 61 6.04 -5.68 -5.85
CA GLY A 61 6.87 -6.30 -6.87
C GLY A 61 7.04 -7.81 -6.72
N LEU A 62 6.86 -8.52 -7.83
CA LEU A 62 6.92 -9.99 -7.92
C LEU A 62 8.19 -10.50 -8.61
N LYS A 63 8.91 -9.65 -9.36
CA LYS A 63 10.11 -10.03 -10.09
C LYS A 63 11.23 -9.00 -9.95
N ARG A 64 12.47 -9.43 -10.19
CA ARG A 64 13.62 -8.52 -10.29
C ARG A 64 13.56 -7.71 -11.57
N SER A 65 14.23 -6.56 -11.57
CA SER A 65 14.36 -5.71 -12.75
C SER A 65 15.00 -6.44 -13.94
N GLY A 66 15.97 -7.32 -13.71
CA GLY A 66 16.68 -8.11 -14.72
C GLY A 66 15.95 -9.38 -15.20
N ASP A 67 14.91 -9.85 -14.49
CA ASP A 67 14.20 -11.07 -14.88
C ASP A 67 13.34 -10.87 -16.11
N ARG A 68 13.24 -11.93 -16.92
CA ARG A 68 12.27 -11.95 -18.02
C ARG A 68 10.86 -12.06 -17.47
N CYS A 69 9.94 -11.29 -18.05
CA CYS A 69 8.53 -11.42 -17.75
C CYS A 69 8.02 -12.76 -18.28
N SER A 70 7.43 -13.56 -17.39
CA SER A 70 6.80 -14.83 -17.76
C SER A 70 5.64 -15.15 -16.84
N GLU A 71 4.57 -15.72 -17.41
CA GLU A 71 3.42 -16.14 -16.61
C GLU A 71 3.78 -17.16 -15.55
N ALA A 72 4.71 -18.07 -15.86
CA ALA A 72 5.17 -19.09 -14.93
C ALA A 72 5.84 -18.47 -13.70
N LEU A 73 6.68 -17.44 -13.88
CA LEU A 73 7.31 -16.73 -12.77
C LEU A 73 6.26 -16.06 -11.88
N TYR A 74 5.33 -15.31 -12.45
CA TYR A 74 4.28 -14.64 -11.67
C TYR A 74 3.40 -15.64 -10.95
N GLN A 75 3.03 -16.76 -11.62
CA GLN A 75 2.22 -17.79 -10.99
C GLN A 75 2.96 -18.45 -9.83
N GLN A 76 4.23 -18.80 -10.00
CA GLN A 76 5.08 -19.35 -8.95
C GLN A 76 5.15 -18.44 -7.73
N ARG A 77 5.36 -17.13 -7.93
CA ARG A 77 5.39 -16.15 -6.84
C ARG A 77 4.03 -16.05 -6.14
N ILE A 78 2.94 -15.97 -6.90
CA ILE A 78 1.59 -15.94 -6.34
C ILE A 78 1.29 -17.21 -5.52
N ASP A 79 1.71 -18.38 -6.00
CA ASP A 79 1.47 -19.64 -5.29
C ASP A 79 2.29 -19.76 -4.00
N LEU A 80 3.50 -19.18 -3.95
CA LEU A 80 4.25 -19.02 -2.70
C LEU A 80 3.50 -18.12 -1.71
N LEU A 81 2.96 -16.99 -2.17
CA LEU A 81 2.23 -16.06 -1.31
C LEU A 81 0.96 -16.66 -0.73
N LYS A 82 0.31 -17.60 -1.44
CA LYS A 82 -0.86 -18.32 -0.93
C LYS A 82 -0.56 -19.25 0.26
N GLN A 83 0.71 -19.53 0.54
CA GLN A 83 1.11 -20.33 1.69
C GLN A 83 1.20 -19.50 2.98
N ALA A 84 1.11 -18.18 2.89
CA ALA A 84 1.11 -17.31 4.06
C ALA A 84 -0.10 -17.58 4.97
N THR A 85 0.12 -17.54 6.27
CA THR A 85 -0.93 -17.75 7.29
C THR A 85 -1.70 -16.48 7.63
N VAL A 86 -1.17 -15.32 7.25
CA VAL A 86 -1.81 -14.00 7.37
C VAL A 86 -2.20 -13.46 5.99
N PRO A 87 -3.19 -12.55 5.92
CA PRO A 87 -3.58 -11.94 4.64
C PRO A 87 -2.40 -11.29 3.91
N VAL A 88 -2.24 -11.58 2.62
CA VAL A 88 -1.24 -10.95 1.76
C VAL A 88 -1.93 -10.12 0.70
N ILE A 89 -1.50 -8.88 0.55
CA ILE A 89 -2.01 -7.93 -0.44
C ILE A 89 -0.88 -7.58 -1.42
N LEU A 90 -1.15 -7.70 -2.71
CA LEU A 90 -0.19 -7.32 -3.74
C LEU A 90 -0.32 -5.85 -4.12
N SER A 91 0.83 -5.18 -4.23
CA SER A 91 1.00 -3.85 -4.80
C SER A 91 1.88 -3.95 -6.04
N MET A 92 1.45 -3.38 -7.16
CA MET A 92 2.14 -3.49 -8.44
C MET A 92 3.38 -2.62 -8.48
N SER A 93 4.51 -3.21 -8.89
CA SER A 93 5.76 -2.50 -9.15
C SER A 93 5.97 -2.26 -10.64
N ALA A 94 6.71 -1.18 -10.97
CA ALA A 94 7.15 -0.91 -12.35
C ALA A 94 8.01 -2.06 -12.92
N THR A 95 8.78 -2.74 -12.09
CA THR A 95 9.60 -3.88 -12.51
C THR A 95 8.79 -5.05 -13.03
N ASP A 96 7.54 -5.18 -12.56
CA ASP A 96 6.68 -6.28 -12.97
C ASP A 96 6.20 -6.16 -14.42
N TRP A 97 6.19 -4.97 -15.01
CA TRP A 97 5.60 -4.77 -16.33
C TRP A 97 6.38 -3.80 -17.24
N ALA A 98 6.85 -2.67 -16.73
CA ALA A 98 7.29 -1.54 -17.56
C ALA A 98 8.48 -1.89 -18.47
N TYR A 99 9.36 -2.76 -18.01
CA TYR A 99 10.57 -3.17 -18.73
C TYR A 99 10.44 -4.51 -19.45
N CYS A 100 9.24 -5.08 -19.49
CA CYS A 100 8.99 -6.34 -20.18
C CYS A 100 9.19 -6.23 -21.67
N ARG A 101 9.75 -7.29 -22.26
CA ARG A 101 10.01 -7.42 -23.70
C ARG A 101 9.40 -8.70 -24.24
N ASP A 102 9.03 -8.69 -25.50
CA ASP A 102 8.57 -9.88 -26.22
C ASP A 102 9.76 -10.76 -26.67
N ARG A 103 9.43 -11.86 -27.38
CA ARG A 103 10.44 -12.80 -27.87
C ARG A 103 11.37 -12.18 -28.93
N GLN A 104 10.95 -11.11 -29.58
CA GLN A 104 11.73 -10.33 -30.55
C GLN A 104 12.45 -9.14 -29.91
N ASN A 105 12.52 -9.10 -28.55
CA ASN A 105 13.14 -8.04 -27.77
C ASN A 105 12.49 -6.65 -27.93
N ARG A 106 11.25 -6.57 -28.39
CA ARG A 106 10.48 -5.31 -28.49
C ARG A 106 9.80 -5.00 -27.15
N PRO A 107 9.60 -3.70 -26.81
CA PRO A 107 8.85 -3.33 -25.60
C PRO A 107 7.46 -3.97 -25.56
N ALA A 108 7.13 -4.61 -24.45
CA ALA A 108 5.86 -5.32 -24.26
C ALA A 108 5.20 -4.97 -22.90
N GLY A 109 5.58 -3.86 -22.28
CA GLY A 109 5.11 -3.48 -20.96
C GLY A 109 3.60 -3.46 -20.81
N LEU A 110 2.87 -2.86 -21.78
CA LEU A 110 1.40 -2.81 -21.72
C LEU A 110 0.73 -4.18 -21.81
N VAL A 111 1.32 -5.12 -22.54
CA VAL A 111 0.80 -6.50 -22.64
C VAL A 111 0.88 -7.17 -21.27
N TRP A 112 2.04 -7.02 -20.60
CA TRP A 112 2.27 -7.57 -19.29
C TRP A 112 1.46 -6.86 -18.19
N LEU A 113 1.30 -5.55 -18.27
CA LEU A 113 0.43 -4.80 -17.38
C LEU A 113 -1.01 -5.32 -17.42
N ASN A 114 -1.57 -5.54 -18.62
CA ASN A 114 -2.92 -6.05 -18.77
C ASN A 114 -3.05 -7.48 -18.23
N LEU A 115 -2.08 -8.36 -18.49
CA LEU A 115 -2.06 -9.71 -17.96
C LEU A 115 -2.01 -9.71 -16.42
N LEU A 116 -1.19 -8.84 -15.82
CA LEU A 116 -1.11 -8.71 -14.37
C LEU A 116 -2.43 -8.16 -13.80
N ARG A 117 -3.07 -7.19 -14.45
CA ARG A 117 -4.39 -6.68 -14.04
C ARG A 117 -5.44 -7.79 -14.03
N GLU A 118 -5.43 -8.69 -15.01
CA GLU A 118 -6.31 -9.88 -15.02
C GLU A 118 -6.00 -10.82 -13.84
N LYS A 119 -4.72 -11.07 -13.56
CA LYS A 119 -4.32 -11.88 -12.39
C LYS A 119 -4.70 -11.21 -11.08
N PHE A 120 -4.55 -9.88 -10.95
CA PHE A 120 -4.97 -9.12 -9.78
C PHE A 120 -6.50 -9.06 -9.62
N ALA A 121 -7.26 -9.12 -10.72
CA ALA A 121 -8.72 -9.19 -10.66
C ALA A 121 -9.23 -10.54 -10.19
N GLY A 122 -8.49 -11.63 -10.52
CA GLY A 122 -8.72 -12.97 -9.97
C GLY A 122 -8.27 -13.03 -8.49
N ASP A 123 -8.46 -14.18 -7.88
CA ASP A 123 -8.13 -14.40 -6.46
C ASP A 123 -6.61 -14.43 -6.19
N VAL A 124 -6.02 -13.26 -6.13
CA VAL A 124 -4.70 -13.07 -5.51
C VAL A 124 -4.82 -12.73 -4.02
N SER A 125 -6.02 -12.49 -3.53
CA SER A 125 -6.26 -12.46 -2.10
C SER A 125 -6.18 -13.88 -1.56
N THR A 126 -5.14 -14.14 -0.85
CA THR A 126 -4.57 -15.44 -0.55
C THR A 126 -5.37 -16.34 0.39
N GLN A 127 -6.60 -16.01 0.77
CA GLN A 127 -7.45 -16.93 1.54
C GLN A 127 -8.92 -16.55 1.44
N ASP A 128 -9.77 -17.50 1.06
CA ASP A 128 -11.24 -17.43 1.20
C ASP A 128 -11.71 -17.17 2.66
N ASN A 129 -10.80 -17.27 3.62
CA ASN A 129 -10.97 -17.03 5.06
C ASN A 129 -10.23 -15.79 5.57
N SER A 130 -9.78 -14.87 4.69
CA SER A 130 -9.07 -13.69 5.21
C SER A 130 -10.03 -12.79 5.98
N ALA A 131 -9.61 -12.38 7.18
CA ALA A 131 -10.31 -11.39 8.01
C ALA A 131 -10.44 -10.02 7.30
N LEU A 132 -9.85 -9.85 6.10
CA LEU A 132 -9.82 -8.62 5.33
C LEU A 132 -10.74 -8.69 4.11
N THR A 133 -11.70 -7.78 4.05
CA THR A 133 -12.53 -7.59 2.84
C THR A 133 -11.84 -6.62 1.88
N LEU A 134 -11.26 -7.16 0.81
CA LEU A 134 -10.62 -6.34 -0.23
C LEU A 134 -11.65 -5.77 -1.21
N LYS A 135 -11.58 -4.44 -1.45
CA LYS A 135 -12.41 -3.75 -2.44
C LYS A 135 -11.52 -3.10 -3.49
N ARG A 136 -11.69 -3.50 -4.75
CA ARG A 136 -10.87 -3.04 -5.88
C ARG A 136 -11.50 -1.87 -6.61
N GLN A 137 -10.67 -1.03 -7.22
CA GLN A 137 -11.17 0.04 -8.09
C GLN A 137 -11.89 -0.53 -9.32
N SER A 138 -11.51 -1.71 -9.80
CA SER A 138 -12.17 -2.40 -10.91
C SER A 138 -13.66 -2.73 -10.67
N ALA A 139 -14.14 -2.68 -9.43
CA ALA A 139 -15.57 -2.75 -9.12
C ALA A 139 -16.34 -1.48 -9.57
N MET A 140 -15.65 -0.39 -9.89
CA MET A 140 -16.27 0.82 -10.44
C MET A 140 -16.39 0.67 -11.97
N PRO A 141 -17.61 0.84 -12.57
CA PRO A 141 -17.83 0.54 -13.99
C PRO A 141 -16.88 1.24 -14.97
N ALA A 142 -16.48 2.49 -14.68
CA ALA A 142 -15.56 3.26 -15.51
C ALA A 142 -14.07 2.86 -15.35
N TYR A 143 -13.74 2.01 -14.35
CA TYR A 143 -12.36 1.68 -13.99
C TYR A 143 -12.10 0.18 -13.90
N ARG A 144 -12.82 -0.62 -14.70
CA ARG A 144 -12.74 -2.10 -14.65
C ARG A 144 -11.34 -2.66 -14.87
N SER A 145 -10.48 -1.94 -15.59
CA SER A 145 -9.10 -2.36 -15.86
C SER A 145 -8.13 -2.12 -14.71
N TYR A 146 -8.52 -1.41 -13.63
CA TYR A 146 -7.62 -1.04 -12.54
C TYR A 146 -7.84 -1.92 -11.31
N ALA A 147 -7.56 -3.22 -11.47
CA ALA A 147 -7.71 -4.21 -10.40
C ALA A 147 -6.59 -4.12 -9.34
N GLU A 148 -5.45 -3.53 -9.71
CA GLU A 148 -4.28 -3.33 -8.87
C GLU A 148 -4.49 -2.29 -7.76
N ASN A 149 -5.44 -1.37 -7.94
CA ASN A 149 -5.84 -0.42 -6.91
C ASN A 149 -6.87 -1.07 -5.99
N THR A 150 -6.44 -1.41 -4.79
CA THR A 150 -7.23 -2.17 -3.80
C THR A 150 -7.28 -1.40 -2.49
N ARG A 151 -8.37 -1.53 -1.73
CA ARG A 151 -8.50 -1.00 -0.38
C ARG A 151 -9.09 -2.02 0.57
N TRP A 152 -8.73 -1.90 1.85
CA TRP A 152 -9.28 -2.67 2.95
C TRP A 152 -9.31 -1.83 4.21
N VAL A 153 -10.00 -2.33 5.20
CA VAL A 153 -10.04 -1.73 6.54
C VAL A 153 -9.44 -2.72 7.51
N TYR A 154 -8.60 -2.23 8.38
CA TYR A 154 -8.18 -2.95 9.57
C TYR A 154 -8.29 -1.99 10.76
N ASP A 155 -9.06 -2.37 11.76
CA ASP A 155 -9.42 -1.53 12.91
C ASP A 155 -9.96 -0.15 12.45
N HIS A 156 -9.44 0.93 12.95
CA HIS A 156 -9.84 2.31 12.62
C HIS A 156 -9.13 2.89 11.39
N PHE A 157 -8.33 2.11 10.68
CA PHE A 157 -7.50 2.56 9.57
C PHE A 157 -8.03 2.07 8.23
N LEU A 158 -7.94 2.93 7.22
CA LEU A 158 -8.17 2.58 5.83
C LEU A 158 -6.83 2.38 5.14
N PHE A 159 -6.60 1.22 4.58
CA PHE A 159 -5.41 0.88 3.81
C PHE A 159 -5.74 0.79 2.33
N ALA A 160 -4.78 1.15 1.48
CA ALA A 160 -4.96 1.02 0.04
C ALA A 160 -3.65 0.85 -0.71
N THR A 161 -3.69 0.12 -1.82
CA THR A 161 -2.66 0.16 -2.85
C THR A 161 -3.01 1.22 -3.89
N LEU A 162 -1.99 1.88 -4.43
CA LEU A 162 -2.12 2.88 -5.48
C LEU A 162 -1.03 2.64 -6.53
N HIS A 163 -1.42 2.39 -7.77
CA HIS A 163 -0.48 2.15 -8.85
C HIS A 163 0.22 3.45 -9.28
N VAL A 164 1.18 3.86 -8.48
CA VAL A 164 2.15 4.92 -8.79
C VAL A 164 3.48 4.23 -9.00
N ALA A 165 3.91 4.11 -10.25
CA ALA A 165 5.07 3.34 -10.63
C ALA A 165 6.38 4.08 -10.31
N ALA A 166 7.45 3.35 -9.99
CA ALA A 166 8.80 3.91 -9.88
C ALA A 166 9.26 4.54 -11.22
N ASN A 167 10.40 5.22 -11.18
CA ASN A 167 10.99 5.92 -12.31
C ASN A 167 10.05 6.95 -12.95
N ASN A 168 9.81 8.03 -12.21
CA ASN A 168 8.98 9.15 -12.63
C ASN A 168 7.57 8.74 -13.08
N ASN A 169 6.97 7.76 -12.35
CA ASN A 169 5.66 7.21 -12.64
C ASN A 169 5.54 6.64 -14.08
N GLN A 170 6.64 6.17 -14.65
CA GLN A 170 6.72 5.71 -16.06
C GLN A 170 6.21 6.74 -17.08
N TYR A 171 6.34 8.03 -16.76
CA TYR A 171 6.06 9.09 -17.70
C TYR A 171 7.11 9.08 -18.82
N ILE A 172 6.68 8.92 -20.07
CA ILE A 172 7.53 8.94 -21.25
C ILE A 172 6.99 10.02 -22.20
N GLU A 173 7.83 11.01 -22.50
CA GLU A 173 7.48 12.06 -23.45
C GLU A 173 7.70 11.59 -24.90
N ALA A 174 6.90 10.64 -25.36
CA ALA A 174 6.93 10.17 -26.74
C ALA A 174 5.51 10.00 -27.27
N ALA A 175 5.30 10.29 -28.57
CA ALA A 175 4.00 10.17 -29.20
C ALA A 175 3.45 8.74 -29.04
N GLY A 176 2.27 8.61 -28.43
CA GLY A 176 1.56 7.35 -28.23
C GLY A 176 1.98 6.54 -26.99
N SER A 177 3.02 6.93 -26.26
CA SER A 177 3.47 6.20 -25.05
C SER A 177 2.91 6.77 -23.75
N SER A 178 2.32 7.95 -23.75
CA SER A 178 1.76 8.61 -22.57
C SER A 178 0.33 8.21 -22.24
N SER A 179 -0.40 7.54 -23.14
CA SER A 179 -1.82 7.23 -22.93
C SER A 179 -2.07 6.37 -21.67
N GLU A 180 -1.27 5.34 -21.45
CA GLU A 180 -1.38 4.53 -20.22
C GLU A 180 -1.12 5.37 -18.96
N PHE A 181 -0.07 6.18 -18.96
CA PHE A 181 0.23 7.08 -17.86
C PHE A 181 -0.92 8.05 -17.59
N GLU A 182 -1.48 8.69 -18.62
CA GLU A 182 -2.57 9.64 -18.49
C GLU A 182 -3.84 8.99 -17.96
N ASP A 183 -4.22 7.84 -18.51
CA ASP A 183 -5.38 7.06 -18.06
C ASP A 183 -5.22 6.60 -16.60
N ARG A 184 -4.04 6.07 -16.25
CA ARG A 184 -3.71 5.65 -14.89
C ARG A 184 -3.71 6.84 -13.93
N GLN A 185 -3.22 8.01 -14.35
CA GLN A 185 -3.27 9.22 -13.54
C GLN A 185 -4.71 9.65 -13.26
N VAL A 186 -5.62 9.56 -14.26
CA VAL A 186 -7.05 9.83 -14.05
C VAL A 186 -7.66 8.83 -13.08
N ALA A 187 -7.39 7.53 -13.27
CA ALA A 187 -7.88 6.48 -12.38
C ALA A 187 -7.38 6.68 -10.94
N ASN A 188 -6.10 6.94 -10.75
CA ASN A 188 -5.50 7.19 -9.44
C ASN A 188 -6.12 8.40 -8.74
N ARG A 189 -6.37 9.51 -9.47
CA ARG A 189 -7.03 10.69 -8.90
C ARG A 189 -8.44 10.37 -8.38
N VAL A 190 -9.19 9.59 -9.14
CA VAL A 190 -10.54 9.17 -8.72
C VAL A 190 -10.44 8.22 -7.52
N TRP A 191 -9.46 7.33 -7.51
CA TRP A 191 -9.26 6.39 -6.41
C TRP A 191 -8.91 7.11 -5.11
N ILE A 192 -7.95 8.04 -5.09
CA ILE A 192 -7.60 8.83 -3.91
C ILE A 192 -8.82 9.58 -3.37
N ARG A 193 -9.62 10.21 -4.25
CA ARG A 193 -10.87 10.87 -3.82
C ARG A 193 -11.82 9.88 -3.16
N ARG A 194 -11.98 8.69 -3.76
CA ARG A 194 -12.83 7.63 -3.20
C ARG A 194 -12.35 7.14 -1.85
N LEU A 195 -11.04 7.02 -1.65
CA LEU A 195 -10.46 6.67 -0.35
C LEU A 195 -10.82 7.72 0.71
N ALA A 196 -10.67 8.99 0.39
CA ALA A 196 -11.05 10.10 1.29
C ALA A 196 -12.54 10.08 1.65
N GLU A 197 -13.42 9.94 0.65
CA GLU A 197 -14.87 9.84 0.87
C GLU A 197 -15.24 8.66 1.79
N VAL A 198 -14.57 7.52 1.60
CA VAL A 198 -14.80 6.34 2.43
C VAL A 198 -14.30 6.56 3.84
N ALA A 199 -13.10 7.09 4.00
CA ALA A 199 -12.50 7.33 5.31
C ALA A 199 -13.36 8.30 6.14
N VAL A 200 -13.82 9.41 5.56
CA VAL A 200 -14.69 10.37 6.22
C VAL A 200 -16.05 9.74 6.57
N ARG A 201 -16.70 9.08 5.61
CA ARG A 201 -18.01 8.46 5.83
C ARG A 201 -17.99 7.36 6.89
N GLU A 202 -16.91 6.61 6.95
CA GLU A 202 -16.74 5.48 7.87
C GLU A 202 -15.97 5.86 9.14
N HIS A 203 -15.73 7.17 9.38
CA HIS A 203 -15.04 7.71 10.56
C HIS A 203 -13.67 7.05 10.79
N ARG A 204 -12.89 6.86 9.72
CA ARG A 204 -11.53 6.32 9.84
C ARG A 204 -10.59 7.41 10.34
N ALA A 205 -9.63 7.02 11.17
CA ALA A 205 -8.65 7.95 11.73
C ALA A 205 -7.54 8.32 10.73
N ALA A 206 -7.18 7.36 9.86
CA ALA A 206 -6.11 7.55 8.89
C ALA A 206 -6.33 6.75 7.61
N ILE A 207 -5.58 7.16 6.57
CA ILE A 207 -5.41 6.43 5.32
C ILE A 207 -3.94 6.08 5.16
N VAL A 208 -3.62 4.81 4.94
CA VAL A 208 -2.28 4.34 4.57
C VAL A 208 -2.30 3.92 3.10
N ILE A 209 -1.42 4.50 2.30
CA ILE A 209 -1.34 4.25 0.86
C ILE A 209 0.01 3.62 0.53
N PHE A 210 0.01 2.45 -0.10
CA PHE A 210 1.20 1.76 -0.57
C PHE A 210 1.38 1.98 -2.06
N CYS A 211 2.59 2.35 -2.50
CA CYS A 211 2.93 2.50 -3.90
C CYS A 211 4.40 2.16 -4.17
N ASP A 212 4.71 1.92 -5.43
CA ASP A 212 6.05 1.57 -5.90
C ASP A 212 6.96 2.79 -6.07
N GLY A 213 6.42 3.86 -6.64
CA GLY A 213 7.17 5.10 -6.87
C GLY A 213 7.28 5.96 -5.61
N ASP A 214 8.13 6.98 -5.70
CA ASP A 214 8.49 7.90 -4.62
C ASP A 214 8.00 9.35 -4.87
N PRO A 215 6.68 9.60 -4.88
CA PRO A 215 6.14 10.94 -5.12
C PRO A 215 6.52 11.97 -4.05
N LEU A 216 6.93 11.56 -2.86
CA LEU A 216 7.32 12.41 -1.74
C LEU A 216 8.77 12.09 -1.26
N PRO A 217 9.60 13.12 -1.00
CA PRO A 217 9.39 14.54 -1.32
C PRO A 217 9.35 14.81 -2.83
N ALA A 218 9.17 16.07 -3.23
CA ALA A 218 9.23 16.40 -4.66
C ALA A 218 10.58 16.00 -5.27
N PRO A 219 10.61 15.28 -6.40
CA PRO A 219 11.84 14.85 -7.02
C PRO A 219 12.71 16.04 -7.47
N ARG A 220 14.02 15.85 -7.43
CA ARG A 220 14.96 16.79 -8.05
C ARG A 220 15.06 16.45 -9.54
N LEU A 221 14.23 17.09 -10.35
CA LEU A 221 14.26 16.89 -11.80
C LEU A 221 15.48 17.55 -12.44
N ARG A 222 16.00 16.94 -13.50
CA ARG A 222 17.11 17.49 -14.29
C ARG A 222 16.56 18.16 -15.54
N GLY A 223 16.96 19.42 -15.78
CA GLY A 223 16.61 20.13 -17.00
C GLY A 223 15.09 20.37 -17.16
N GLN A 224 14.54 20.01 -18.34
CA GLN A 224 13.14 20.20 -18.69
C GLN A 224 12.26 18.96 -18.44
N GLU A 225 12.73 18.00 -17.65
CA GLU A 225 11.96 16.80 -17.33
C GLU A 225 10.63 17.16 -16.67
N LYS A 226 9.55 16.56 -17.15
CA LYS A 226 8.24 16.71 -16.53
C LYS A 226 8.10 15.75 -15.33
N ASP A 227 7.52 16.26 -14.28
CA ASP A 227 7.29 15.53 -13.04
C ASP A 227 6.03 14.66 -13.13
N GLY A 228 6.21 13.36 -13.35
CA GLY A 228 5.14 12.36 -13.42
C GLY A 228 4.38 12.15 -12.11
N TYR A 229 4.94 12.59 -10.97
CA TYR A 229 4.30 12.49 -9.66
C TYR A 229 3.55 13.77 -9.23
N LYS A 230 3.69 14.87 -9.97
CA LYS A 230 3.18 16.19 -9.57
C LYS A 230 1.70 16.19 -9.21
N ALA A 231 0.87 15.52 -10.01
CA ALA A 231 -0.57 15.50 -9.80
C ALA A 231 -0.96 14.73 -8.54
N ILE A 232 -0.34 13.58 -8.30
CA ILE A 232 -0.56 12.74 -7.12
C ILE A 232 -0.12 13.49 -5.85
N ARG A 233 1.08 14.05 -5.88
CA ARG A 233 1.63 14.83 -4.76
C ARG A 233 0.74 16.02 -4.40
N LYS A 234 0.28 16.78 -5.41
CA LYS A 234 -0.65 17.88 -5.19
C LYS A 234 -1.93 17.39 -4.53
N GLN A 235 -2.53 16.31 -5.03
CA GLN A 235 -3.78 15.78 -4.51
C GLN A 235 -3.65 15.26 -3.05
N LEU A 236 -2.56 14.58 -2.71
CA LEU A 236 -2.31 14.11 -1.35
C LEU A 236 -2.16 15.28 -0.37
N ARG A 237 -1.45 16.35 -0.76
CA ARG A 237 -1.33 17.56 0.05
C ARG A 237 -2.68 18.24 0.27
N GLU A 238 -3.44 18.45 -0.81
CA GLU A 238 -4.77 19.05 -0.72
C GLU A 238 -5.73 18.21 0.13
N LEU A 239 -5.60 16.90 0.10
CA LEU A 239 -6.41 16.02 0.95
C LEU A 239 -6.05 16.19 2.42
N ALA A 240 -4.75 16.20 2.75
CA ALA A 240 -4.28 16.39 4.13
C ALA A 240 -4.64 17.77 4.69
N GLU A 241 -4.58 18.81 3.85
CA GLU A 241 -4.95 20.18 4.22
C GLU A 241 -6.45 20.36 4.48
N LYS A 242 -7.30 19.59 3.76
CA LYS A 242 -8.77 19.76 3.80
C LYS A 242 -9.49 18.76 4.69
N SER A 243 -8.79 17.82 5.29
CA SER A 243 -9.38 16.78 6.14
C SER A 243 -8.60 16.66 7.46
N ASP A 244 -9.28 16.12 8.47
CA ASP A 244 -8.64 15.77 9.76
C ASP A 244 -7.95 14.39 9.72
N LEU A 245 -7.87 13.76 8.55
CA LEU A 245 -7.28 12.45 8.38
C LEU A 245 -5.74 12.50 8.44
N TRP A 246 -5.16 11.58 9.16
CA TRP A 246 -3.75 11.25 8.96
C TRP A 246 -3.58 10.48 7.65
N ILE A 247 -2.59 10.86 6.87
CA ILE A 247 -2.28 10.19 5.60
C ILE A 247 -0.82 9.75 5.64
N LEU A 248 -0.59 8.44 5.56
CA LEU A 248 0.76 7.89 5.44
C LEU A 248 0.94 7.30 4.05
N LEU A 249 1.95 7.76 3.33
CA LEU A 249 2.40 7.17 2.08
C LEU A 249 3.59 6.24 2.36
N VAL A 250 3.41 4.95 2.13
CA VAL A 250 4.47 3.95 2.16
C VAL A 250 4.90 3.71 0.72
N GLN A 251 6.10 4.19 0.39
CA GLN A 251 6.61 4.24 -0.97
C GLN A 251 7.92 3.46 -1.13
N GLY A 252 8.18 2.97 -2.34
CA GLY A 252 9.43 2.32 -2.69
C GLY A 252 10.56 3.32 -2.88
N SER A 253 11.78 2.84 -2.85
CA SER A 253 12.96 3.57 -3.23
C SER A 253 13.25 3.35 -4.71
N SER A 254 13.35 4.41 -5.51
CA SER A 254 14.06 4.31 -6.79
C SER A 254 15.54 4.02 -6.47
N ALA A 255 16.11 3.00 -7.12
CA ALA A 255 17.47 2.53 -6.90
C ALA A 255 18.47 3.67 -6.66
N ASP A 256 19.36 3.54 -5.67
CA ASP A 256 20.44 4.44 -5.26
C ASP A 256 20.18 5.35 -4.04
N ILE A 257 19.23 5.04 -3.17
CA ILE A 257 19.20 5.74 -1.88
C ILE A 257 20.30 5.17 -0.99
N PRO A 258 21.14 6.03 -0.37
CA PRO A 258 22.09 5.58 0.63
C PRO A 258 21.38 4.74 1.70
N LYS A 259 22.08 3.73 2.27
CA LYS A 259 21.57 2.88 3.36
C LYS A 259 21.36 3.68 4.66
N ILE A 260 20.51 4.69 4.59
CA ILE A 260 20.00 5.40 5.75
C ILE A 260 18.81 4.60 6.28
N ALA A 261 18.76 4.38 7.57
CA ALA A 261 17.60 3.72 8.18
C ALA A 261 16.32 4.45 7.76
N PRO A 262 15.27 3.75 7.33
CA PRO A 262 14.03 4.38 6.93
C PRO A 262 13.41 5.13 8.12
N GLU A 263 12.84 6.29 7.85
CA GLU A 263 12.18 7.14 8.84
C GLU A 263 10.86 7.64 8.24
N ILE A 264 9.83 7.78 9.10
CA ILE A 264 8.58 8.42 8.70
C ILE A 264 8.76 9.93 8.84
N VAL A 265 8.69 10.63 7.73
CA VAL A 265 8.79 12.09 7.66
C VAL A 265 7.38 12.67 7.60
N TRP A 266 7.04 13.52 8.57
CA TRP A 266 5.73 14.17 8.66
C TRP A 266 5.80 15.64 8.27
N ALA A 267 4.82 16.07 7.49
CA ALA A 267 4.48 17.48 7.26
C ALA A 267 2.99 17.63 7.61
N ASP A 268 2.73 18.15 8.79
CA ASP A 268 1.40 18.17 9.40
C ASP A 268 0.78 16.74 9.47
N ARG A 269 -0.31 16.50 8.78
CA ARG A 269 -0.99 15.19 8.75
C ARG A 269 -0.65 14.33 7.52
N LEU A 270 0.27 14.79 6.67
CA LEU A 270 0.80 14.01 5.55
C LEU A 270 2.19 13.49 5.90
N GLY A 271 2.29 12.19 6.11
CA GLY A 271 3.55 11.49 6.31
C GLY A 271 3.95 10.66 5.10
N TYR A 272 5.23 10.39 4.97
CA TYR A 272 5.73 9.39 4.05
C TYR A 272 6.91 8.64 4.66
N VAL A 273 7.06 7.41 4.23
CA VAL A 273 8.25 6.60 4.48
C VAL A 273 8.70 5.96 3.17
N THR A 274 9.99 6.08 2.88
CA THR A 274 10.60 5.40 1.73
C THR A 274 11.30 4.15 2.23
N LEU A 275 10.75 2.99 1.86
CA LEU A 275 11.25 1.70 2.30
C LEU A 275 12.32 1.17 1.33
N PRO A 276 13.43 0.64 1.85
CA PRO A 276 14.42 -0.08 1.04
C PRO A 276 13.84 -1.43 0.57
N ALA A 277 14.53 -2.07 -0.35
CA ALA A 277 14.23 -3.46 -0.70
C ALA A 277 14.38 -4.37 0.52
N GLY A 278 13.45 -5.31 0.68
CA GLY A 278 13.41 -6.26 1.80
C GLY A 278 12.16 -6.14 2.66
N VAL A 279 12.22 -6.63 3.89
CA VAL A 279 11.12 -6.65 4.85
C VAL A 279 11.22 -5.44 5.78
N SER A 280 10.11 -4.77 5.98
CA SER A 280 9.95 -3.69 6.96
C SER A 280 8.64 -3.90 7.72
N THR A 281 8.65 -3.67 9.03
CA THR A 281 7.45 -3.75 9.87
C THR A 281 7.09 -2.38 10.40
N LEU A 282 5.81 -2.02 10.31
CA LEU A 282 5.26 -0.80 10.84
C LEU A 282 4.23 -1.12 11.92
N ALA A 283 4.11 -0.24 12.91
CA ALA A 283 3.03 -0.27 13.87
C ALA A 283 2.05 0.86 13.64
N ALA A 284 0.78 0.60 13.94
CA ALA A 284 -0.30 1.57 13.98
C ALA A 284 -0.85 1.64 15.42
N ASP A 285 -0.91 2.85 15.98
CA ASP A 285 -1.41 3.13 17.32
C ASP A 285 -2.12 4.48 17.35
N LEU A 286 -3.42 4.50 17.60
CA LEU A 286 -4.21 5.71 17.69
C LEU A 286 -3.94 6.53 18.95
N ASN A 287 -3.35 5.93 19.98
CA ASN A 287 -3.05 6.60 21.25
C ASN A 287 -1.72 7.36 21.19
N ALA A 288 -0.90 7.13 20.15
CA ALA A 288 0.35 7.84 19.94
C ALA A 288 0.11 9.24 19.34
N SER A 289 1.04 10.14 19.57
CA SER A 289 1.00 11.51 19.01
C SER A 289 1.04 11.51 17.47
N GLN A 290 1.71 10.51 16.91
CA GLN A 290 1.71 10.16 15.49
C GLN A 290 1.26 8.71 15.37
N PRO A 291 0.24 8.39 14.55
CA PRO A 291 -0.40 7.08 14.58
C PRO A 291 0.41 5.95 13.95
N PHE A 292 1.59 6.23 13.41
CA PHE A 292 2.44 5.22 12.77
C PHE A 292 3.89 5.34 13.20
N SER A 293 4.54 4.19 13.37
CA SER A 293 5.97 4.09 13.66
C SER A 293 6.59 2.91 12.89
N LEU A 294 7.89 3.00 12.63
CA LEU A 294 8.68 1.87 12.14
C LEU A 294 9.14 1.03 13.34
N ILE A 295 9.01 -0.27 13.21
CA ILE A 295 9.57 -1.21 14.16
C ILE A 295 10.99 -1.50 13.71
N THR A 296 11.95 -1.02 14.49
CA THR A 296 13.35 -1.36 14.31
C THR A 296 13.61 -2.62 15.10
N GLU A 297 13.89 -3.73 14.43
CA GLU A 297 14.35 -4.93 15.14
C GLU A 297 15.71 -4.60 15.74
N ALA A 298 15.87 -4.92 17.01
CA ALA A 298 17.19 -4.86 17.65
C ALA A 298 18.12 -5.85 16.92
N PRO A 299 19.36 -5.44 16.62
CA PRO A 299 20.32 -6.29 15.91
C PRO A 299 20.65 -7.59 16.64
#